data_da157b04e28ed71f4722e0891e21ff84
#
_entry.id   da157b04e28ed71f4722e0891e21ff84
#
_cell.length_a   1.000
_cell.length_b   1.000
_cell.length_c   1.000
_cell.angle_alpha   90.00
_cell.angle_beta   90.00
_cell.angle_gamma   90.00
#
_symmetry.space_group_name_H-M   'P 1'
#
loop_
_entity.id
_entity.type
_entity.pdbx_description
1 polymer ?
#
loop_
_entity_poly.entity_id
_entity_poly.type
_entity_poly.pdbx_seq_one_letter_code
_entity_poly.pdbx_strand_id
1 'polypeptide(L)'
;MGRAAETVNRMQIDRIVPLARQLLVLPTGDSHPDLWLWEHAERVMRLTQLVARLPEVGDVGPDLTALAAAALFHDAGWVLEFHQGRFERWQVLTRPTNDLQRELGAAMLQEEAGPLLGGPTTRLAGDAIRQCNDRRTTLIEARILAEAEAIDEIGVMYVLRQFRQYQAEGRPIQQLADSWQRQKEYHYWEVRLQDGFRFESTRALARQRLAAVDAFMTALASDLRGADLTRLLTQAGAARTPEPSER
;
A
#
# COMPACT_ATOMS: atom_id res chain seq x y z
N MET A 1 -4.40 -12.47 -33.54
CA MET A 1 -4.25 -11.06 -33.10
C MET A 1 -3.60 -10.92 -31.69
N GLY A 2 -3.59 -11.92 -30.82
CA GLY A 2 -3.09 -11.81 -29.45
C GLY A 2 -1.60 -11.47 -29.26
N ARG A 3 -0.68 -12.20 -29.90
CA ARG A 3 0.78 -12.05 -29.67
C ARG A 3 1.37 -10.66 -30.03
N ALA A 4 0.89 -10.05 -31.11
CA ALA A 4 1.39 -8.72 -31.51
C ALA A 4 0.93 -7.62 -30.51
N ALA A 5 -0.32 -7.68 -30.05
CA ALA A 5 -0.86 -6.76 -29.06
C ALA A 5 -0.15 -6.94 -27.69
N GLU A 6 0.10 -8.16 -27.26
CA GLU A 6 0.87 -8.42 -26.02
C GLU A 6 2.31 -7.88 -26.11
N THR A 7 2.94 -7.99 -27.28
CA THR A 7 4.30 -7.45 -27.50
C THR A 7 4.30 -5.93 -27.42
N VAL A 8 3.32 -5.26 -28.04
CA VAL A 8 3.19 -3.79 -28.01
C VAL A 8 2.94 -3.31 -26.57
N ASN A 9 2.02 -3.96 -25.86
CA ASN A 9 1.70 -3.63 -24.47
C ASN A 9 2.93 -3.75 -23.57
N ARG A 10 3.70 -4.83 -23.72
CA ARG A 10 4.93 -5.04 -22.95
C ARG A 10 5.96 -3.95 -23.24
N MET A 11 6.19 -3.61 -24.51
CA MET A 11 7.11 -2.55 -24.89
C MET A 11 6.72 -1.18 -24.32
N GLN A 12 5.43 -0.87 -24.23
CA GLN A 12 4.96 0.38 -23.61
C GLN A 12 5.23 0.38 -22.11
N ILE A 13 4.93 -0.72 -21.40
CA ILE A 13 5.20 -0.85 -19.97
C ILE A 13 6.71 -0.73 -19.70
N ASP A 14 7.56 -1.39 -20.49
CA ASP A 14 9.02 -1.34 -20.35
C ASP A 14 9.59 0.09 -20.53
N ARG A 15 8.86 0.99 -21.22
CA ARG A 15 9.24 2.40 -21.40
C ARG A 15 8.73 3.31 -20.28
N ILE A 16 7.52 3.08 -19.76
CA ILE A 16 6.95 3.94 -18.71
C ILE A 16 7.51 3.64 -17.32
N VAL A 17 7.96 2.40 -17.04
CA VAL A 17 8.53 2.02 -15.74
C VAL A 17 9.76 2.86 -15.38
N PRO A 18 10.81 2.99 -16.22
CA PRO A 18 11.97 3.84 -15.90
C PRO A 18 11.61 5.32 -15.80
N LEU A 19 10.67 5.81 -16.61
CA LEU A 19 10.17 7.18 -16.53
C LEU A 19 9.47 7.43 -15.17
N ALA A 20 8.54 6.58 -14.79
CA ALA A 20 7.86 6.70 -13.50
C ALA A 20 8.85 6.62 -12.33
N ARG A 21 9.85 5.73 -12.40
CA ARG A 21 10.90 5.66 -11.39
C ARG A 21 11.67 6.99 -11.26
N GLN A 22 12.05 7.58 -12.38
CA GLN A 22 12.76 8.88 -12.37
C GLN A 22 11.92 9.98 -11.70
N LEU A 23 10.62 9.99 -11.94
CA LEU A 23 9.70 10.99 -11.39
C LEU A 23 9.36 10.76 -9.92
N LEU A 24 9.19 9.51 -9.49
CA LEU A 24 8.69 9.15 -8.16
C LEU A 24 9.78 8.98 -7.10
N VAL A 25 11.05 9.00 -7.48
CA VAL A 25 12.18 8.98 -6.55
C VAL A 25 12.43 10.39 -6.04
N LEU A 26 12.29 10.59 -4.72
CA LEU A 26 12.43 11.93 -4.13
C LEU A 26 13.87 12.22 -3.73
N PRO A 27 14.39 13.42 -3.99
CA PRO A 27 15.70 13.84 -3.51
C PRO A 27 15.69 14.01 -1.99
N THR A 28 16.80 13.67 -1.32
CA THR A 28 16.94 13.80 0.13
C THR A 28 17.95 14.85 0.56
N GLY A 29 18.70 15.43 -0.37
CA GLY A 29 19.89 16.23 -0.06
C GLY A 29 21.12 15.39 0.31
N ASP A 30 20.95 14.09 0.57
CA ASP A 30 22.00 13.12 0.89
C ASP A 30 22.39 12.29 -0.34
N SER A 31 23.37 11.38 -0.19
CA SER A 31 23.81 10.48 -1.26
C SER A 31 22.77 9.41 -1.64
N HIS A 32 21.75 9.21 -0.83
CA HIS A 32 20.74 8.17 -1.03
C HIS A 32 19.34 8.79 -1.22
N PRO A 33 18.71 8.60 -2.40
CA PRO A 33 17.37 9.12 -2.65
C PRO A 33 16.32 8.34 -1.84
N ASP A 34 15.18 8.98 -1.60
CA ASP A 34 14.02 8.33 -1.00
C ASP A 34 13.21 7.57 -2.07
N LEU A 35 13.20 6.25 -1.96
CA LEU A 35 12.53 5.35 -2.91
C LEU A 35 11.10 5.00 -2.50
N TRP A 36 10.61 5.48 -1.36
CA TRP A 36 9.38 5.01 -0.74
C TRP A 36 8.14 5.09 -1.65
N LEU A 37 7.97 6.21 -2.32
CA LEU A 37 6.85 6.41 -3.25
C LEU A 37 6.99 5.54 -4.50
N TRP A 38 8.21 5.44 -5.06
CA TRP A 38 8.48 4.57 -6.19
C TRP A 38 8.21 3.09 -5.87
N GLU A 39 8.73 2.61 -4.75
CA GLU A 39 8.52 1.22 -4.32
C GLU A 39 7.05 0.88 -4.08
N HIS A 40 6.28 1.85 -3.55
CA HIS A 40 4.83 1.71 -3.44
C HIS A 40 4.18 1.56 -4.82
N ALA A 41 4.44 2.49 -5.74
CA ALA A 41 3.88 2.47 -7.09
C ALA A 41 4.22 1.17 -7.85
N GLU A 42 5.47 0.71 -7.73
CA GLU A 42 5.92 -0.54 -8.34
C GLU A 42 5.22 -1.77 -7.72
N ARG A 43 5.01 -1.81 -6.41
CA ARG A 43 4.23 -2.88 -5.76
C ARG A 43 2.78 -2.86 -6.20
N VAL A 44 2.13 -1.69 -6.22
CA VAL A 44 0.75 -1.54 -6.69
C VAL A 44 0.63 -1.98 -8.14
N MET A 45 1.55 -1.60 -9.02
CA MET A 45 1.57 -2.07 -10.42
C MET A 45 1.62 -3.61 -10.50
N ARG A 46 2.48 -4.26 -9.73
CA ARG A 46 2.54 -5.74 -9.68
C ARG A 46 1.24 -6.34 -9.15
N LEU A 47 0.66 -5.74 -8.12
CA LEU A 47 -0.61 -6.19 -7.54
C LEU A 47 -1.77 -6.03 -8.52
N THR A 48 -1.85 -4.93 -9.29
CA THR A 48 -2.90 -4.77 -10.30
C THR A 48 -2.87 -5.87 -11.36
N GLN A 49 -1.66 -6.30 -11.79
CA GLN A 49 -1.51 -7.40 -12.74
C GLN A 49 -1.99 -8.76 -12.18
N LEU A 50 -1.90 -8.96 -10.87
CA LEU A 50 -2.39 -10.16 -10.19
C LEU A 50 -3.90 -10.09 -9.96
N VAL A 51 -4.40 -8.96 -9.47
CA VAL A 51 -5.83 -8.71 -9.26
C VAL A 51 -6.62 -8.81 -10.56
N ALA A 52 -6.06 -8.32 -11.68
CA ALA A 52 -6.66 -8.43 -13.01
C ALA A 52 -6.95 -9.88 -13.47
N ARG A 53 -6.36 -10.87 -12.81
CA ARG A 53 -6.56 -12.31 -13.12
C ARG A 53 -7.57 -12.98 -12.20
N LEU A 54 -8.13 -12.25 -11.24
CA LEU A 54 -9.12 -12.81 -10.32
C LEU A 54 -10.43 -13.11 -11.05
N PRO A 55 -11.17 -14.17 -10.67
CA PRO A 55 -12.45 -14.53 -11.28
C PRO A 55 -13.48 -13.38 -11.22
N GLU A 56 -13.41 -12.55 -10.19
CA GLU A 56 -14.35 -11.43 -9.99
C GLU A 56 -14.17 -10.29 -11.01
N VAL A 57 -13.07 -10.26 -11.75
CA VAL A 57 -12.83 -9.30 -12.83
C VAL A 57 -13.69 -9.63 -14.06
N GLY A 58 -14.04 -10.92 -14.23
CA GLY A 58 -14.88 -11.39 -15.32
C GLY A 58 -14.13 -11.57 -16.65
N ASP A 59 -14.89 -11.89 -17.70
CA ASP A 59 -14.33 -12.22 -19.03
C ASP A 59 -13.89 -11.00 -19.85
N VAL A 60 -14.37 -9.81 -19.48
CA VAL A 60 -13.96 -8.55 -20.13
C VAL A 60 -12.67 -8.09 -19.45
N GLY A 61 -11.54 -8.55 -20.00
CA GLY A 61 -10.22 -8.20 -19.46
C GLY A 61 -9.95 -6.70 -19.51
N PRO A 62 -9.30 -6.13 -18.46
CA PRO A 62 -8.89 -4.74 -18.45
C PRO A 62 -7.77 -4.46 -19.47
N ASP A 63 -7.60 -3.20 -19.87
CA ASP A 63 -6.39 -2.76 -20.59
C ASP A 63 -5.19 -2.78 -19.61
N LEU A 64 -4.36 -3.81 -19.74
CA LEU A 64 -3.21 -4.02 -18.84
C LEU A 64 -2.16 -2.91 -18.94
N THR A 65 -2.07 -2.22 -20.07
CA THR A 65 -1.15 -1.09 -20.24
C THR A 65 -1.68 0.15 -19.52
N ALA A 66 -2.96 0.46 -19.71
CA ALA A 66 -3.61 1.54 -18.98
C ALA A 66 -3.57 1.30 -17.47
N LEU A 67 -3.81 0.05 -17.05
CA LEU A 67 -3.79 -0.35 -15.64
C LEU A 67 -2.38 -0.21 -15.02
N ALA A 68 -1.32 -0.64 -15.74
CA ALA A 68 0.06 -0.46 -15.28
C ALA A 68 0.44 1.03 -15.19
N ALA A 69 0.05 1.83 -16.17
CA ALA A 69 0.29 3.27 -16.16
C ALA A 69 -0.48 3.95 -15.01
N ALA A 70 -1.75 3.61 -14.81
CA ALA A 70 -2.55 4.11 -13.70
C ALA A 70 -1.90 3.77 -12.36
N ALA A 71 -1.44 2.54 -12.16
CA ALA A 71 -0.78 2.11 -10.94
C ALA A 71 0.54 2.83 -10.67
N LEU A 72 1.32 3.13 -11.70
CA LEU A 72 2.57 3.87 -11.54
C LEU A 72 2.36 5.34 -11.17
N PHE A 73 1.28 5.96 -11.66
CA PHE A 73 1.07 7.41 -11.52
C PHE A 73 -0.03 7.80 -10.53
N HIS A 74 -0.76 6.83 -9.92
CA HIS A 74 -1.91 7.15 -9.08
C HIS A 74 -1.59 8.07 -7.90
N ASP A 75 -0.38 7.99 -7.36
CA ASP A 75 0.12 8.79 -6.24
C ASP A 75 1.15 9.85 -6.65
N ALA A 76 1.35 10.07 -7.96
CA ALA A 76 2.33 11.04 -8.44
C ALA A 76 2.03 12.49 -8.00
N GLY A 77 0.80 12.80 -7.63
CA GLY A 77 0.44 14.10 -7.04
C GLY A 77 1.24 14.44 -5.77
N TRP A 78 1.70 13.45 -5.00
CA TRP A 78 2.59 13.68 -3.87
C TRP A 78 3.93 14.30 -4.26
N VAL A 79 4.46 13.95 -5.44
CA VAL A 79 5.73 14.52 -5.95
C VAL A 79 5.59 16.01 -6.22
N LEU A 80 4.48 16.41 -6.86
CA LEU A 80 4.21 17.82 -7.16
C LEU A 80 4.07 18.65 -5.87
N GLU A 81 3.36 18.14 -4.88
CA GLU A 81 3.20 18.82 -3.60
C GLU A 81 4.51 18.85 -2.79
N PHE A 82 5.34 17.82 -2.88
CA PHE A 82 6.68 17.81 -2.29
C PHE A 82 7.58 18.90 -2.92
N HIS A 83 7.64 18.98 -4.25
CA HIS A 83 8.44 20.00 -4.94
C HIS A 83 7.94 21.43 -4.71
N GLN A 84 6.66 21.59 -4.36
CA GLN A 84 6.08 22.86 -3.95
C GLN A 84 6.34 23.19 -2.47
N GLY A 85 7.06 22.35 -1.74
CA GLY A 85 7.36 22.52 -0.30
C GLY A 85 6.14 22.37 0.61
N ARG A 86 5.05 21.73 0.14
CA ARG A 86 3.84 21.51 0.96
C ARG A 86 3.98 20.37 1.94
N PHE A 87 4.87 19.43 1.64
CA PHE A 87 5.16 18.24 2.44
C PHE A 87 6.64 17.94 2.48
N GLU A 88 7.07 17.45 3.62
CA GLU A 88 8.35 16.79 3.77
C GLU A 88 8.31 15.38 3.17
N ARG A 89 9.45 14.86 2.70
CA ARG A 89 9.56 13.53 2.06
C ARG A 89 8.96 12.39 2.91
N TRP A 90 9.12 12.46 4.23
CA TRP A 90 8.63 11.44 5.15
C TRP A 90 7.12 11.47 5.36
N GLN A 91 6.46 12.57 4.99
CA GLN A 91 5.00 12.71 5.04
C GLN A 91 4.31 12.06 3.84
N VAL A 92 5.05 11.75 2.78
CA VAL A 92 4.51 11.10 1.58
C VAL A 92 3.93 9.75 1.95
N LEU A 93 2.68 9.50 1.56
CA LEU A 93 1.91 8.29 1.85
C LEU A 93 1.61 8.06 3.35
N THR A 94 1.74 9.06 4.22
CA THR A 94 1.35 8.91 5.64
C THR A 94 -0.16 8.98 5.87
N ARG A 95 -0.88 9.49 4.90
CA ARG A 95 -2.35 9.55 4.85
C ARG A 95 -2.86 9.07 3.49
N PRO A 96 -4.13 8.71 3.36
CA PRO A 96 -4.73 8.36 2.08
C PRO A 96 -4.61 9.50 1.07
N THR A 97 -4.31 9.15 -0.18
CA THR A 97 -4.25 10.11 -1.28
C THR A 97 -5.65 10.65 -1.59
N ASN A 98 -5.79 11.96 -1.60
CA ASN A 98 -7.06 12.63 -1.85
C ASN A 98 -7.33 12.86 -3.34
N ASP A 99 -8.54 13.30 -3.69
CA ASP A 99 -8.97 13.47 -5.07
C ASP A 99 -8.15 14.53 -5.82
N LEU A 100 -7.69 15.60 -5.15
CA LEU A 100 -6.79 16.58 -5.76
C LEU A 100 -5.44 15.96 -6.13
N GLN A 101 -4.88 15.14 -5.26
CA GLN A 101 -3.63 14.42 -5.54
C GLN A 101 -3.81 13.39 -6.66
N ARG A 102 -4.98 12.74 -6.74
CA ARG A 102 -5.33 11.86 -7.87
C ARG A 102 -5.41 12.63 -9.19
N GLU A 103 -6.04 13.81 -9.19
CA GLU A 103 -6.09 14.67 -10.37
C GLU A 103 -4.70 15.12 -10.82
N LEU A 104 -3.84 15.52 -9.89
CA LEU A 104 -2.45 15.87 -10.17
C LEU A 104 -1.65 14.68 -10.71
N GLY A 105 -1.88 13.47 -10.19
CA GLY A 105 -1.27 12.24 -10.69
C GLY A 105 -1.72 11.91 -12.12
N ALA A 106 -3.01 12.05 -12.40
CA ALA A 106 -3.55 11.86 -13.75
C ALA A 106 -3.03 12.91 -14.75
N ALA A 107 -2.86 14.16 -14.32
CA ALA A 107 -2.27 15.21 -15.13
C ALA A 107 -0.79 14.91 -15.44
N MET A 108 0.01 14.50 -14.45
CA MET A 108 1.41 14.10 -14.64
C MET A 108 1.52 12.89 -15.59
N LEU A 109 0.65 11.88 -15.45
CA LEU A 109 0.59 10.76 -16.38
C LEU A 109 0.35 11.23 -17.82
N GLN A 110 -0.60 12.15 -18.01
CA GLN A 110 -0.92 12.67 -19.35
C GLN A 110 0.25 13.43 -19.96
N GLU A 111 0.93 14.26 -19.19
CA GLU A 111 2.07 15.08 -19.64
C GLU A 111 3.30 14.21 -19.94
N GLU A 112 3.69 13.37 -19.01
CA GLU A 112 4.97 12.67 -19.05
C GLU A 112 4.90 11.33 -19.80
N ALA A 113 3.86 10.53 -19.56
CA ALA A 113 3.70 9.20 -20.15
C ALA A 113 2.79 9.18 -21.38
N GLY A 114 1.94 10.17 -21.58
CA GLY A 114 1.01 10.24 -22.71
C GLY A 114 1.66 10.06 -24.07
N PRO A 115 2.82 10.70 -24.37
CA PRO A 115 3.54 10.50 -25.62
C PRO A 115 4.01 9.06 -25.89
N LEU A 116 4.16 8.25 -24.83
CA LEU A 116 4.62 6.86 -24.90
C LEU A 116 3.46 5.86 -25.04
N LEU A 117 2.27 6.21 -24.52
CA LEU A 117 1.10 5.32 -24.38
C LEU A 117 0.09 5.47 -25.52
N GLY A 118 -0.03 6.67 -26.09
CA GLY A 118 -1.08 7.01 -27.03
C GLY A 118 -2.40 7.42 -26.35
N GLY A 119 -3.18 8.25 -27.06
CA GLY A 119 -4.31 8.96 -26.49
C GLY A 119 -5.40 8.10 -25.81
N PRO A 120 -5.86 6.98 -26.37
CA PRO A 120 -6.88 6.14 -25.73
C PRO A 120 -6.41 5.54 -24.42
N THR A 121 -5.23 4.91 -24.39
CA THR A 121 -4.64 4.28 -23.20
C THR A 121 -4.35 5.31 -22.11
N THR A 122 -3.83 6.49 -22.48
CA THR A 122 -3.57 7.59 -21.54
C THR A 122 -4.87 8.08 -20.88
N ARG A 123 -5.94 8.27 -21.65
CA ARG A 123 -7.24 8.69 -21.09
C ARG A 123 -7.78 7.64 -20.13
N LEU A 124 -7.78 6.37 -20.52
CA LEU A 124 -8.27 5.28 -19.69
C LEU A 124 -7.50 5.17 -18.38
N ALA A 125 -6.17 5.29 -18.42
CA ALA A 125 -5.32 5.29 -17.23
C ALA A 125 -5.61 6.50 -16.32
N GLY A 126 -5.77 7.69 -16.90
CA GLY A 126 -6.13 8.89 -16.14
C GLY A 126 -7.51 8.78 -15.48
N ASP A 127 -8.49 8.21 -16.20
CA ASP A 127 -9.83 7.98 -15.65
C ASP A 127 -9.81 6.93 -14.53
N ALA A 128 -8.97 5.90 -14.65
CA ALA A 128 -8.77 4.91 -13.60
C ALA A 128 -8.19 5.56 -12.32
N ILE A 129 -7.22 6.46 -12.44
CA ILE A 129 -6.65 7.20 -11.31
C ILE A 129 -7.72 8.07 -10.64
N ARG A 130 -8.48 8.86 -11.40
CA ARG A 130 -9.51 9.77 -10.86
C ARG A 130 -10.64 9.02 -10.15
N GLN A 131 -10.98 7.83 -10.62
CA GLN A 131 -12.14 7.08 -10.14
C GLN A 131 -11.80 5.98 -9.12
N CYS A 132 -10.53 5.71 -8.81
CA CYS A 132 -10.18 4.61 -7.91
C CYS A 132 -10.76 4.79 -6.49
N ASN A 133 -10.92 6.04 -6.03
CA ASN A 133 -11.56 6.36 -4.75
C ASN A 133 -13.11 6.27 -4.81
N ASP A 134 -13.71 6.34 -6.01
CA ASP A 134 -15.16 6.25 -6.16
C ASP A 134 -15.64 4.79 -6.04
N ARG A 135 -16.33 4.48 -4.95
CA ARG A 135 -16.89 3.14 -4.70
C ARG A 135 -17.96 2.71 -5.68
N ARG A 136 -18.58 3.66 -6.37
CA ARG A 136 -19.66 3.41 -7.34
C ARG A 136 -19.14 3.27 -8.77
N THR A 137 -17.85 3.48 -9.01
CA THR A 137 -17.29 3.36 -10.34
C THR A 137 -17.56 1.99 -10.94
N THR A 138 -17.93 1.96 -12.20
CA THR A 138 -18.07 0.75 -13.01
C THR A 138 -16.81 0.48 -13.85
N LEU A 139 -15.85 1.41 -13.87
CA LEU A 139 -14.60 1.29 -14.60
C LEU A 139 -13.74 0.20 -13.97
N ILE A 140 -13.52 -0.88 -14.72
CA ILE A 140 -12.83 -2.06 -14.18
C ILE A 140 -11.38 -1.76 -13.79
N GLU A 141 -10.67 -0.93 -14.54
CA GLU A 141 -9.31 -0.52 -14.23
C GLU A 141 -9.24 0.26 -12.91
N ALA A 142 -10.20 1.16 -12.64
CA ALA A 142 -10.29 1.88 -11.39
C ALA A 142 -10.57 0.96 -10.20
N ARG A 143 -11.44 -0.03 -10.39
CA ARG A 143 -11.74 -1.03 -9.36
C ARG A 143 -10.51 -1.89 -9.03
N ILE A 144 -9.81 -2.38 -10.04
CA ILE A 144 -8.59 -3.19 -9.88
C ILE A 144 -7.49 -2.36 -9.19
N LEU A 145 -7.31 -1.10 -9.59
CA LEU A 145 -6.34 -0.19 -8.96
C LEU A 145 -6.66 0.00 -7.48
N ALA A 146 -7.91 0.28 -7.13
CA ALA A 146 -8.35 0.44 -5.74
C ALA A 146 -8.12 -0.82 -4.89
N GLU A 147 -8.38 -2.01 -5.42
CA GLU A 147 -8.10 -3.28 -4.74
C GLU A 147 -6.61 -3.50 -4.50
N ALA A 148 -5.78 -3.22 -5.52
CA ALA A 148 -4.34 -3.37 -5.43
C ALA A 148 -3.71 -2.41 -4.40
N GLU A 149 -4.15 -1.16 -4.40
CA GLU A 149 -3.75 -0.14 -3.42
C GLU A 149 -4.17 -0.56 -2.00
N ALA A 150 -5.44 -0.95 -1.81
CA ALA A 150 -5.95 -1.39 -0.52
C ALA A 150 -5.18 -2.62 0.03
N ILE A 151 -4.76 -3.54 -0.84
CA ILE A 151 -3.92 -4.68 -0.49
C ILE A 151 -2.48 -4.25 -0.11
N ASP A 152 -1.90 -3.26 -0.78
CA ASP A 152 -0.55 -2.74 -0.41
C ASP A 152 -0.59 -1.98 0.92
N GLU A 153 -1.69 -1.34 1.24
CA GLU A 153 -1.87 -0.63 2.50
C GLU A 153 -2.09 -1.53 3.72
N ILE A 154 -2.41 -2.80 3.52
CA ILE A 154 -2.67 -3.78 4.59
C ILE A 154 -1.51 -4.77 4.69
N GLY A 155 -1.22 -5.21 5.91
CA GLY A 155 -0.16 -6.17 6.19
C GLY A 155 1.08 -5.51 6.78
N VAL A 156 2.23 -6.17 6.64
CA VAL A 156 3.50 -5.68 7.20
C VAL A 156 3.88 -4.30 6.64
N MET A 157 3.48 -3.97 5.42
CA MET A 157 3.71 -2.64 4.84
C MET A 157 3.00 -1.53 5.61
N TYR A 158 1.83 -1.80 6.19
CA TYR A 158 1.18 -0.88 7.13
C TYR A 158 2.10 -0.56 8.33
N VAL A 159 2.71 -1.58 8.94
CA VAL A 159 3.61 -1.38 10.10
C VAL A 159 4.80 -0.51 9.70
N LEU A 160 5.44 -0.79 8.57
CA LEU A 160 6.59 -0.02 8.09
C LEU A 160 6.22 1.43 7.77
N ARG A 161 5.04 1.66 7.17
CA ARG A 161 4.50 3.00 6.88
C ARG A 161 4.27 3.78 8.18
N GLN A 162 3.64 3.17 9.18
CA GLN A 162 3.42 3.78 10.48
C GLN A 162 4.74 4.03 11.21
N PHE A 163 5.67 3.07 11.20
CA PHE A 163 6.99 3.24 11.81
C PHE A 163 7.76 4.41 11.20
N ARG A 164 7.79 4.52 9.86
CA ARG A 164 8.41 5.65 9.16
C ARG A 164 7.84 6.99 9.64
N GLN A 165 6.51 7.10 9.71
CA GLN A 165 5.83 8.30 10.19
C GLN A 165 6.20 8.62 11.64
N TYR A 166 6.10 7.64 12.54
CA TYR A 166 6.38 7.83 13.97
C TYR A 166 7.82 8.26 14.21
N GLN A 167 8.79 7.68 13.50
CA GLN A 167 10.19 8.08 13.60
C GLN A 167 10.43 9.52 13.14
N ALA A 168 9.83 9.90 12.04
CA ALA A 168 9.95 11.25 11.49
C ALA A 168 9.30 12.31 12.40
N GLU A 169 8.22 11.97 13.09
CA GLU A 169 7.51 12.83 14.04
C GLU A 169 8.11 12.79 15.46
N GLY A 170 9.15 12.00 15.71
CA GLY A 170 9.73 11.81 17.05
C GLY A 170 8.79 11.15 18.05
N ARG A 171 7.81 10.35 17.57
CA ARG A 171 6.82 9.70 18.44
C ARG A 171 7.36 8.40 19.02
N PRO A 172 7.06 8.11 20.30
CA PRO A 172 7.49 6.86 20.95
C PRO A 172 6.89 5.63 20.26
N ILE A 173 7.68 4.56 20.13
CA ILE A 173 7.20 3.27 19.58
C ILE A 173 6.05 2.68 20.38
N GLN A 174 5.99 2.92 21.70
CA GLN A 174 4.85 2.51 22.52
C GLN A 174 3.51 3.02 21.95
N GLN A 175 3.47 4.25 21.44
CA GLN A 175 2.25 4.80 20.85
C GLN A 175 1.79 4.03 19.60
N LEU A 176 2.69 3.38 18.85
CA LEU A 176 2.33 2.53 17.72
C LEU A 176 1.56 1.29 18.20
N ALA A 177 2.07 0.63 19.25
CA ALA A 177 1.38 -0.51 19.87
C ALA A 177 0.03 -0.10 20.46
N ASP A 178 -0.03 1.03 21.16
CA ASP A 178 -1.28 1.55 21.75
C ASP A 178 -2.30 1.95 20.66
N SER A 179 -1.83 2.53 19.55
CA SER A 179 -2.70 2.88 18.42
C SER A 179 -3.31 1.64 17.77
N TRP A 180 -2.51 0.57 17.59
CA TRP A 180 -3.02 -0.70 17.11
C TRP A 180 -4.11 -1.28 18.01
N GLN A 181 -3.88 -1.27 19.31
CA GLN A 181 -4.86 -1.76 20.29
C GLN A 181 -6.17 -0.97 20.20
N ARG A 182 -6.11 0.36 20.17
CA ARG A 182 -7.31 1.22 19.98
C ARG A 182 -8.04 0.92 18.68
N GLN A 183 -7.33 0.71 17.57
CA GLN A 183 -7.95 0.37 16.28
C GLN A 183 -8.74 -0.95 16.37
N LYS A 184 -8.26 -1.94 17.13
CA LYS A 184 -9.02 -3.17 17.39
C LYS A 184 -10.26 -2.90 18.25
N GLU A 185 -10.14 -2.15 19.32
CA GLU A 185 -11.25 -1.81 20.24
C GLU A 185 -12.37 -1.06 19.50
N TYR A 186 -12.06 -0.23 18.52
CA TYR A 186 -13.04 0.50 17.70
C TYR A 186 -13.48 -0.25 16.45
N HIS A 187 -13.09 -1.51 16.27
CA HIS A 187 -13.42 -2.30 15.07
C HIS A 187 -13.04 -1.64 13.75
N TYR A 188 -11.98 -0.83 13.77
CA TYR A 188 -11.54 -0.08 12.59
C TYR A 188 -11.24 -0.99 11.38
N TRP A 189 -10.57 -2.11 11.65
CA TRP A 189 -10.15 -3.03 10.58
C TRP A 189 -11.29 -3.86 10.04
N GLU A 190 -12.27 -4.22 10.85
CA GLU A 190 -13.49 -4.91 10.42
C GLU A 190 -14.28 -4.04 9.44
N VAL A 191 -14.49 -2.76 9.77
CA VAL A 191 -15.14 -1.79 8.88
C VAL A 191 -14.33 -1.62 7.60
N ARG A 192 -13.00 -1.45 7.71
CA ARG A 192 -12.13 -1.29 6.54
C ARG A 192 -12.13 -2.53 5.64
N LEU A 193 -12.17 -3.74 6.19
CA LEU A 193 -12.31 -4.97 5.40
C LEU A 193 -13.66 -5.07 4.68
N GLN A 194 -14.73 -4.71 5.37
CA GLN A 194 -16.08 -4.72 4.80
C GLN A 194 -16.20 -3.69 3.69
N ASP A 195 -15.72 -2.52 3.94
CA ASP A 195 -15.93 -1.34 3.12
C ASP A 195 -14.80 -1.06 2.11
N GLY A 196 -13.57 -1.49 2.36
CA GLY A 196 -12.40 -1.21 1.53
C GLY A 196 -12.24 -2.10 0.32
N PHE A 197 -12.91 -3.26 0.27
CA PHE A 197 -12.72 -4.27 -0.77
C PHE A 197 -14.02 -4.60 -1.48
N ARG A 198 -13.97 -4.62 -2.81
CA ARG A 198 -15.08 -5.01 -3.69
C ARG A 198 -15.03 -6.49 -4.05
N PHE A 199 -13.82 -7.09 -4.11
CA PHE A 199 -13.61 -8.49 -4.46
C PHE A 199 -13.43 -9.33 -3.19
N GLU A 200 -14.13 -10.48 -3.12
CA GLU A 200 -14.01 -11.36 -1.95
C GLU A 200 -12.62 -11.99 -1.84
N SER A 201 -11.98 -12.31 -2.98
CA SER A 201 -10.61 -12.83 -3.00
C SER A 201 -9.60 -11.90 -2.36
N THR A 202 -9.66 -10.60 -2.68
CA THR A 202 -8.77 -9.58 -2.09
C THR A 202 -9.11 -9.32 -0.63
N ARG A 203 -10.39 -9.32 -0.25
CA ARG A 203 -10.84 -9.23 1.14
C ARG A 203 -10.33 -10.40 1.98
N ALA A 204 -10.38 -11.63 1.45
CA ALA A 204 -9.86 -12.80 2.15
C ALA A 204 -8.33 -12.70 2.36
N LEU A 205 -7.59 -12.25 1.35
CA LEU A 205 -6.15 -11.98 1.46
C LEU A 205 -5.87 -10.88 2.49
N ALA A 206 -6.66 -9.82 2.51
CA ALA A 206 -6.52 -8.73 3.48
C ALA A 206 -6.71 -9.21 4.93
N ARG A 207 -7.67 -10.11 5.19
CA ARG A 207 -7.83 -10.76 6.51
C ARG A 207 -6.58 -11.52 6.93
N GLN A 208 -5.97 -12.28 6.01
CA GLN A 208 -4.72 -13.01 6.30
C GLN A 208 -3.56 -12.05 6.60
N ARG A 209 -3.43 -10.96 5.84
CA ARG A 209 -2.41 -9.94 6.10
C ARG A 209 -2.60 -9.23 7.43
N LEU A 210 -3.85 -8.96 7.84
CA LEU A 210 -4.16 -8.39 9.15
C LEU A 210 -3.79 -9.32 10.30
N ALA A 211 -4.01 -10.61 10.16
CA ALA A 211 -3.58 -11.58 11.18
C ALA A 211 -2.06 -11.55 11.40
N ALA A 212 -1.27 -11.39 10.33
CA ALA A 212 0.18 -11.23 10.43
C ALA A 212 0.57 -9.91 11.13
N VAL A 213 -0.15 -8.82 10.86
CA VAL A 213 0.06 -7.55 11.58
C VAL A 213 -0.27 -7.69 13.06
N ASP A 214 -1.38 -8.34 13.40
CA ASP A 214 -1.78 -8.53 14.79
C ASP A 214 -0.75 -9.37 15.58
N ALA A 215 -0.21 -10.42 14.96
CA ALA A 215 0.87 -11.21 15.55
C ALA A 215 2.13 -10.35 15.78
N PHE A 216 2.53 -9.54 14.80
CA PHE A 216 3.66 -8.62 14.94
C PHE A 216 3.44 -7.59 16.06
N MET A 217 2.29 -6.93 16.08
CA MET A 217 1.98 -5.90 17.07
C MET A 217 1.85 -6.49 18.49
N THR A 218 1.40 -7.73 18.60
CA THR A 218 1.37 -8.47 19.86
C THR A 218 2.77 -8.76 20.38
N ALA A 219 3.67 -9.21 19.50
CA ALA A 219 5.08 -9.42 19.83
C ALA A 219 5.75 -8.10 20.25
N LEU A 220 5.59 -7.04 19.44
CA LEU A 220 6.10 -5.71 19.76
C LEU A 220 5.64 -5.22 21.15
N ALA A 221 4.36 -5.35 21.45
CA ALA A 221 3.81 -4.95 22.75
C ALA A 221 4.35 -5.80 23.91
N SER A 222 4.68 -7.07 23.67
CA SER A 222 5.35 -7.95 24.64
C SER A 222 6.79 -7.49 24.92
N ASP A 223 7.54 -7.24 23.85
CA ASP A 223 8.94 -6.83 23.92
C ASP A 223 9.10 -5.48 24.64
N LEU A 224 8.26 -4.50 24.30
CA LEU A 224 8.26 -3.18 24.93
C LEU A 224 8.00 -3.22 26.45
N ARG A 225 7.28 -4.23 26.95
CA ARG A 225 6.96 -4.42 28.38
C ARG A 225 7.82 -5.47 29.08
N GLY A 226 8.65 -6.21 28.34
CA GLY A 226 9.39 -7.36 28.87
C GLY A 226 8.47 -8.46 29.41
N ALA A 227 7.27 -8.62 28.82
CA ALA A 227 6.26 -9.55 29.31
C ALA A 227 6.66 -11.03 29.12
N ASP A 228 7.48 -11.32 28.13
CA ASP A 228 8.10 -12.62 27.88
C ASP A 228 9.11 -12.98 28.97
N LEU A 229 10.00 -12.03 29.33
CA LEU A 229 10.95 -12.20 30.44
C LEU A 229 10.23 -12.36 31.78
N THR A 230 9.16 -11.60 32.02
CA THR A 230 8.34 -11.74 33.25
C THR A 230 7.73 -13.13 33.33
N ARG A 231 7.21 -13.69 32.24
CA ARG A 231 6.71 -15.07 32.18
C ARG A 231 7.81 -16.09 32.48
N LEU A 232 8.98 -15.92 31.88
CA LEU A 232 10.12 -16.80 32.10
C LEU A 232 10.53 -16.83 33.58
N LEU A 233 10.60 -15.67 34.23
CA LEU A 233 10.92 -15.54 35.65
C LEU A 233 9.87 -16.21 36.54
N THR A 234 8.59 -16.04 36.21
CA THR A 234 7.48 -16.70 36.96
C THR A 234 7.56 -18.23 36.85
N GLN A 235 7.83 -18.75 35.65
CA GLN A 235 8.00 -20.20 35.43
C GLN A 235 9.21 -20.76 36.18
N ALA A 236 10.36 -20.05 36.13
CA ALA A 236 11.55 -20.46 36.88
C ALA A 236 11.37 -20.40 38.41
N GLY A 237 10.58 -19.45 38.91
CA GLY A 237 10.21 -19.36 40.33
C GLY A 237 9.29 -20.50 40.77
N ALA A 238 8.29 -20.84 39.96
CA ALA A 238 7.40 -21.95 40.20
C ALA A 238 8.14 -23.31 40.21
N ALA A 239 9.14 -23.48 39.34
CA ALA A 239 9.95 -24.71 39.33
C ALA A 239 10.89 -24.85 40.54
N ARG A 240 11.10 -23.82 41.34
CA ARG A 240 11.94 -23.82 42.53
C ARG A 240 11.19 -24.03 43.85
N THR A 241 9.86 -24.09 43.82
CA THR A 241 9.06 -24.39 45.02
C THR A 241 9.13 -25.90 45.24
N PRO A 242 9.83 -26.41 46.29
CA PRO A 242 9.89 -27.84 46.54
C PRO A 242 8.50 -28.35 46.93
N GLU A 243 8.12 -29.54 46.43
CA GLU A 243 6.93 -30.22 46.89
C GLU A 243 7.02 -30.39 48.43
N PRO A 244 5.93 -30.14 49.17
CA PRO A 244 5.89 -30.39 50.59
C PRO A 244 6.17 -31.88 50.81
N SER A 245 7.29 -32.18 51.47
CA SER A 245 7.61 -33.56 51.85
C SER A 245 6.50 -34.09 52.72
N GLU A 246 5.71 -35.02 52.20
CA GLU A 246 4.80 -35.82 53.01
C GLU A 246 5.61 -36.54 54.10
N ARG A 247 5.35 -36.19 55.35
CA ARG A 247 5.75 -36.93 56.50
C ARG A 247 4.55 -37.68 57.10
#